data_1b88766298a61ca9ea5e379a2e3013db
#
_entry.id   1b88766298a61ca9ea5e379a2e3013db
#
_cell.length_a   1.000
_cell.length_b   1.000
_cell.length_c   1.000
_cell.angle_alpha   90.00
_cell.angle_beta   90.00
_cell.angle_gamma   90.00
#
_symmetry.space_group_name_H-M   'P 1'
#
loop_
_entity.id
_entity.type
_entity.pdbx_description
1 polymer ?
#
loop_
_entity_poly.entity_id
_entity_poly.type
_entity_poly.pdbx_seq_one_letter_code
_entity_poly.pdbx_strand_id
1 'polypeptide(L)'
;RDQPRSRGLGDVYKRQHQMWLDGLYMGAPFYAEYAFRNNLPKDYADIINQFVTCARHTYDPKNGLYRHACDVSRTERWADPVTGQSKHCWGRAMGWYAMALVDALDFIPKHETGRDSLLAILNNIAVQVKKLQDPKTGGWYQVMDRSGDQGNYVESSCSAMFIYSLFKAVRKGYIDKSYLDVALKGYKGFLDNFIKVDRNGLVTITKACAVAGLGGKVYRSGDYDYYINETIRNNDPKVVGPFIMASLEYERLQK
;
A
#
# COMPACT_ATOMS: atom_id res chain seq x y z
N ARG A 1 -10.54 22.53 -19.12
CA ARG A 1 -11.32 23.57 -18.50
C ARG A 1 -11.91 23.10 -17.19
N ASP A 2 -12.20 23.84 -16.31
CA ASP A 2 -12.83 24.04 -15.01
C ASP A 2 -13.59 22.91 -14.32
N GLN A 3 -13.80 21.82 -14.93
CA GLN A 3 -14.64 20.77 -14.39
C GLN A 3 -14.18 20.15 -13.11
N PRO A 4 -12.92 20.00 -12.81
CA PRO A 4 -12.45 19.34 -11.60
C PRO A 4 -12.98 19.97 -10.32
N ARG A 5 -13.28 21.26 -10.34
CA ARG A 5 -13.70 21.97 -9.12
C ARG A 5 -15.02 21.51 -8.55
N SER A 6 -15.96 21.17 -9.40
CA SER A 6 -17.32 20.91 -8.97
C SER A 6 -17.59 19.48 -8.54
N ARG A 7 -16.59 18.59 -8.65
CA ARG A 7 -16.78 17.15 -8.44
C ARG A 7 -15.99 16.57 -7.28
N GLY A 8 -15.58 17.37 -6.33
CA GLY A 8 -14.77 16.89 -5.22
C GLY A 8 -13.35 16.47 -5.59
N LEU A 9 -12.90 16.78 -6.81
CA LEU A 9 -11.58 16.47 -7.33
C LEU A 9 -10.54 17.53 -6.89
N GLY A 10 -10.68 18.07 -5.70
CA GLY A 10 -9.75 19.06 -5.15
C GLY A 10 -8.31 18.58 -5.11
N ASP A 11 -8.09 17.28 -5.00
CA ASP A 11 -6.75 16.71 -5.04
C ASP A 11 -6.13 16.77 -6.44
N VAL A 12 -6.90 16.54 -7.48
CA VAL A 12 -6.44 16.68 -8.88
C VAL A 12 -5.98 18.11 -9.15
N TYR A 13 -6.71 19.10 -8.64
CA TYR A 13 -6.37 20.50 -8.84
C TYR A 13 -5.19 20.98 -7.99
N LYS A 14 -5.08 20.47 -6.76
CA LYS A 14 -4.02 20.86 -5.81
C LYS A 14 -2.76 20.03 -5.94
N ARG A 15 -2.86 18.81 -6.48
CA ARG A 15 -1.79 17.82 -6.55
C ARG A 15 -1.53 17.32 -7.98
N GLN A 16 -1.79 18.13 -8.99
CA GLN A 16 -1.69 17.75 -10.39
C GLN A 16 -0.28 17.30 -10.83
N HIS A 17 0.75 17.61 -10.04
CA HIS A 17 2.13 17.19 -10.27
C HIS A 17 2.61 16.12 -9.28
N GLN A 18 1.71 15.60 -8.45
CA GLN A 18 2.04 14.63 -7.42
C GLN A 18 1.47 13.25 -7.75
N MET A 19 2.27 12.23 -7.47
CA MET A 19 1.86 10.82 -7.48
C MET A 19 2.04 10.24 -6.08
N TRP A 20 1.02 9.60 -5.57
CA TRP A 20 0.99 8.98 -4.25
C TRP A 20 0.63 7.51 -4.42
N LEU A 21 1.33 6.62 -3.72
CA LEU A 21 1.02 5.19 -3.74
C LEU A 21 -0.43 4.91 -3.29
N ASP A 22 -0.88 5.65 -2.27
CA ASP A 22 -2.24 5.56 -1.73
C ASP A 22 -3.31 5.83 -2.80
N GLY A 23 -3.07 6.81 -3.66
CA GLY A 23 -4.01 7.22 -4.70
C GLY A 23 -4.36 6.11 -5.67
N LEU A 24 -3.44 5.19 -5.90
CA LEU A 24 -3.69 4.07 -6.80
C LEU A 24 -4.75 3.11 -6.24
N TYR A 25 -4.75 2.84 -4.94
CA TYR A 25 -5.80 2.01 -4.34
C TYR A 25 -7.18 2.66 -4.40
N MET A 26 -7.22 3.98 -4.24
CA MET A 26 -8.48 4.73 -4.20
C MET A 26 -9.23 4.75 -5.53
N GLY A 27 -8.52 4.57 -6.65
CA GLY A 27 -9.11 4.68 -7.98
C GLY A 27 -8.90 3.48 -8.91
N ALA A 28 -7.68 2.95 -8.97
CA ALA A 28 -7.31 2.01 -10.03
C ALA A 28 -8.04 0.64 -9.96
N PRO A 29 -8.27 0.00 -8.80
CA PRO A 29 -9.05 -1.24 -8.75
C PRO A 29 -10.50 -1.04 -9.21
N PHE A 30 -11.14 0.04 -8.77
CA PHE A 30 -12.48 0.40 -9.22
C PHE A 30 -12.52 0.64 -10.74
N TYR A 31 -11.55 1.38 -11.27
CA TYR A 31 -11.46 1.66 -12.69
C TYR A 31 -11.23 0.37 -13.50
N ALA A 32 -10.38 -0.54 -13.01
CA ALA A 32 -10.16 -1.84 -13.66
C ALA A 32 -11.44 -2.70 -13.68
N GLU A 33 -12.15 -2.78 -12.56
CA GLU A 33 -13.43 -3.49 -12.48
C GLU A 33 -14.50 -2.84 -13.35
N TYR A 34 -14.60 -1.51 -13.35
CA TYR A 34 -15.54 -0.79 -14.21
C TYR A 34 -15.25 -1.04 -15.69
N ALA A 35 -13.99 -0.94 -16.11
CA ALA A 35 -13.59 -1.22 -17.50
C ALA A 35 -13.92 -2.67 -17.91
N PHE A 36 -13.65 -3.63 -17.03
CA PHE A 36 -13.99 -5.04 -17.25
C PHE A 36 -15.50 -5.26 -17.42
N ARG A 37 -16.31 -4.77 -16.46
CA ARG A 37 -17.76 -4.97 -16.45
C ARG A 37 -18.48 -4.27 -17.60
N ASN A 38 -17.93 -3.17 -18.11
CA ASN A 38 -18.50 -2.39 -19.20
C ASN A 38 -17.85 -2.65 -20.56
N ASN A 39 -16.95 -3.66 -20.66
CA ASN A 39 -16.24 -4.02 -21.88
C ASN A 39 -15.51 -2.83 -22.54
N LEU A 40 -14.66 -2.15 -21.75
CA LEU A 40 -13.90 -0.97 -22.16
C LEU A 40 -12.39 -1.32 -22.31
N PRO A 41 -11.98 -2.12 -23.30
CA PRO A 41 -10.61 -2.62 -23.39
C PRO A 41 -9.56 -1.51 -23.58
N LYS A 42 -9.93 -0.36 -24.13
CA LYS A 42 -9.02 0.77 -24.33
C LYS A 42 -8.55 1.40 -23.01
N ASP A 43 -9.29 1.22 -21.92
CA ASP A 43 -9.00 1.83 -20.64
C ASP A 43 -7.88 1.09 -19.88
N TYR A 44 -7.61 -0.18 -20.22
CA TYR A 44 -6.55 -0.94 -19.56
C TYR A 44 -5.16 -0.32 -19.73
N ALA A 45 -4.89 0.25 -20.90
CA ALA A 45 -3.61 0.92 -21.15
C ALA A 45 -3.37 2.10 -20.20
N ASP A 46 -4.41 2.91 -19.94
CA ASP A 46 -4.32 4.01 -18.97
C ASP A 46 -4.15 3.50 -17.52
N ILE A 47 -4.94 2.50 -17.13
CA ILE A 47 -4.87 1.88 -15.82
C ILE A 47 -3.45 1.37 -15.55
N ILE A 48 -2.89 0.59 -16.48
CA ILE A 48 -1.54 0.05 -16.38
C ILE A 48 -0.50 1.17 -16.33
N ASN A 49 -0.65 2.19 -17.16
CA ASN A 49 0.26 3.33 -17.19
C ASN A 49 0.30 4.10 -15.87
N GLN A 50 -0.82 4.23 -15.15
CA GLN A 50 -0.87 4.86 -13.82
C GLN A 50 0.00 4.09 -12.82
N PHE A 51 -0.09 2.76 -12.76
CA PHE A 51 0.75 1.93 -11.91
C PHE A 51 2.23 2.04 -12.26
N VAL A 52 2.57 1.86 -13.55
CA VAL A 52 3.95 1.88 -14.03
C VAL A 52 4.60 3.25 -13.83
N THR A 53 3.86 4.32 -14.10
CA THR A 53 4.34 5.69 -13.91
C THR A 53 4.59 5.98 -12.44
N CYS A 54 3.67 5.58 -11.55
CA CYS A 54 3.87 5.74 -10.11
C CYS A 54 5.10 4.94 -9.64
N ALA A 55 5.24 3.67 -10.06
CA ALA A 55 6.41 2.87 -9.74
C ALA A 55 7.71 3.57 -10.16
N ARG A 56 7.79 4.01 -11.41
CA ARG A 56 9.00 4.67 -11.97
C ARG A 56 9.42 5.89 -11.18
N HIS A 57 8.47 6.69 -10.70
CA HIS A 57 8.76 7.93 -9.98
C HIS A 57 8.99 7.74 -8.48
N THR A 58 8.45 6.69 -7.88
CA THR A 58 8.57 6.45 -6.43
C THR A 58 9.60 5.40 -6.06
N TYR A 59 10.08 4.59 -7.01
CA TYR A 59 11.08 3.54 -6.75
C TYR A 59 12.41 4.12 -6.30
N ASP A 60 12.94 3.59 -5.19
CA ASP A 60 14.28 3.90 -4.70
C ASP A 60 15.22 2.72 -4.97
N PRO A 61 16.14 2.85 -5.93
CA PRO A 61 17.08 1.77 -6.30
C PRO A 61 18.08 1.41 -5.19
N LYS A 62 18.25 2.28 -4.17
CA LYS A 62 19.19 2.03 -3.08
C LYS A 62 18.69 0.94 -2.12
N ASN A 63 17.38 0.85 -1.95
CA ASN A 63 16.77 -0.11 -1.01
C ASN A 63 15.72 -1.02 -1.66
N GLY A 64 15.33 -0.75 -2.91
CA GLY A 64 14.33 -1.53 -3.65
C GLY A 64 12.87 -1.26 -3.25
N LEU A 65 12.62 -0.24 -2.42
CA LEU A 65 11.30 0.13 -1.94
C LEU A 65 10.68 1.25 -2.80
N TYR A 66 9.42 1.54 -2.52
CA TYR A 66 8.70 2.67 -3.13
C TYR A 66 8.48 3.76 -2.09
N ARG A 67 8.87 4.99 -2.41
CA ARG A 67 8.65 6.18 -1.58
C ARG A 67 7.15 6.48 -1.49
N HIS A 68 6.70 7.09 -0.39
CA HIS A 68 5.30 7.41 -0.16
C HIS A 68 4.66 8.16 -1.33
N ALA A 69 5.39 9.16 -1.85
CA ALA A 69 4.94 9.97 -2.99
C ALA A 69 6.13 10.56 -3.76
N CYS A 70 5.82 11.11 -4.93
CA CYS A 70 6.72 11.92 -5.74
C CYS A 70 5.98 13.19 -6.21
N ASP A 71 6.63 14.35 -6.12
CA ASP A 71 6.25 15.58 -6.79
C ASP A 71 7.16 15.82 -7.99
N VAL A 72 6.66 15.59 -9.21
CA VAL A 72 7.46 15.73 -10.43
C VAL A 72 7.83 17.18 -10.73
N SER A 73 7.10 18.16 -10.16
CA SER A 73 7.44 19.58 -10.24
C SER A 73 8.58 19.97 -9.29
N ARG A 74 8.84 19.17 -8.26
CA ARG A 74 9.86 19.40 -7.24
C ARG A 74 9.70 20.73 -6.47
N THR A 75 8.48 21.22 -6.41
CA THR A 75 8.17 22.49 -5.75
C THR A 75 7.69 22.31 -4.32
N GLU A 76 7.27 21.11 -3.97
CA GLU A 76 6.83 20.78 -2.63
C GLU A 76 8.02 20.68 -1.66
N ARG A 77 7.90 21.31 -0.48
CA ARG A 77 8.96 21.34 0.54
C ARG A 77 9.34 19.95 1.09
N TRP A 78 8.45 18.97 0.98
CA TRP A 78 8.70 17.60 1.40
C TRP A 78 9.43 16.79 0.35
N ALA A 79 9.43 17.24 -0.90
CA ALA A 79 10.03 16.54 -2.04
C ALA A 79 11.54 16.77 -2.10
N ASP A 80 12.26 15.75 -2.46
CA ASP A 80 13.67 15.87 -2.76
C ASP A 80 13.87 16.75 -4.00
N PRO A 81 14.74 17.77 -3.96
CA PRO A 81 14.87 18.76 -5.04
C PRO A 81 15.45 18.17 -6.34
N VAL A 82 16.05 16.98 -6.29
CA VAL A 82 16.63 16.32 -7.47
C VAL A 82 15.68 15.26 -8.03
N THR A 83 15.12 14.43 -7.17
CA THR A 83 14.30 13.28 -7.58
C THR A 83 12.79 13.56 -7.52
N GLY A 84 12.36 14.52 -6.74
CA GLY A 84 10.95 14.78 -6.43
C GLY A 84 10.34 13.80 -5.41
N GLN A 85 11.09 12.81 -4.97
CA GLN A 85 10.60 11.77 -4.07
C GLN A 85 10.45 12.27 -2.64
N SER A 86 9.50 11.68 -1.90
CA SER A 86 9.40 11.84 -0.45
C SER A 86 10.58 11.18 0.27
N LYS A 87 10.87 11.62 1.51
CA LYS A 87 12.05 11.19 2.25
C LYS A 87 12.05 9.71 2.62
N HIS A 88 10.88 9.15 2.93
CA HIS A 88 10.76 7.80 3.47
C HIS A 88 9.73 6.93 2.74
N CYS A 89 9.84 5.62 2.96
CA CYS A 89 8.92 4.60 2.48
C CYS A 89 7.93 4.25 3.59
N TRP A 90 6.73 4.83 3.54
CA TRP A 90 5.69 4.57 4.52
C TRP A 90 5.02 3.22 4.28
N GLY A 91 4.98 2.37 5.33
CA GLY A 91 4.47 1.00 5.21
C GLY A 91 3.05 0.92 4.67
N ARG A 92 2.13 1.78 5.17
CA ARG A 92 0.75 1.81 4.68
C ARG A 92 0.63 2.23 3.22
N ALA A 93 1.44 3.20 2.76
CA ALA A 93 1.42 3.60 1.36
C ALA A 93 1.83 2.44 0.44
N MET A 94 2.90 1.72 0.80
CA MET A 94 3.30 0.49 0.10
C MET A 94 2.23 -0.60 0.21
N GLY A 95 1.56 -0.72 1.35
CA GLY A 95 0.44 -1.65 1.56
C GLY A 95 -0.73 -1.36 0.62
N TRP A 96 -1.15 -0.09 0.51
CA TRP A 96 -2.16 0.33 -0.46
C TRP A 96 -1.76 0.00 -1.90
N TYR A 97 -0.50 0.23 -2.25
CA TYR A 97 -0.01 -0.07 -3.60
C TYR A 97 -0.05 -1.57 -3.90
N ALA A 98 0.36 -2.42 -2.94
CA ALA A 98 0.27 -3.87 -3.07
C ALA A 98 -1.18 -4.35 -3.23
N MET A 99 -2.12 -3.82 -2.41
CA MET A 99 -3.54 -4.11 -2.53
C MET A 99 -4.09 -3.67 -3.88
N ALA A 100 -3.75 -2.46 -4.35
CA ALA A 100 -4.19 -1.95 -5.65
C ALA A 100 -3.78 -2.88 -6.80
N LEU A 101 -2.54 -3.37 -6.76
CA LEU A 101 -2.01 -4.30 -7.78
C LEU A 101 -2.79 -5.62 -7.81
N VAL A 102 -2.97 -6.28 -6.66
CA VAL A 102 -3.65 -7.58 -6.63
C VAL A 102 -5.14 -7.48 -6.95
N ASP A 103 -5.77 -6.34 -6.66
CA ASP A 103 -7.18 -6.13 -6.92
C ASP A 103 -7.41 -5.74 -8.40
N ALA A 104 -6.58 -4.87 -8.98
CA ALA A 104 -6.68 -4.50 -10.38
C ALA A 104 -6.35 -5.70 -11.32
N LEU A 105 -5.37 -6.53 -10.95
CA LEU A 105 -4.98 -7.70 -11.73
C LEU A 105 -6.10 -8.74 -11.90
N ASP A 106 -7.12 -8.74 -11.05
CA ASP A 106 -8.30 -9.60 -11.20
C ASP A 106 -9.12 -9.25 -12.44
N PHE A 107 -9.10 -7.99 -12.86
CA PHE A 107 -9.93 -7.46 -13.94
C PHE A 107 -9.15 -7.15 -15.23
N ILE A 108 -7.83 -7.05 -15.16
CA ILE A 108 -6.98 -6.84 -16.33
C ILE A 108 -6.72 -8.19 -17.02
N PRO A 109 -7.10 -8.35 -18.30
CA PRO A 109 -6.94 -9.63 -19.02
C PRO A 109 -5.49 -10.12 -19.03
N LYS A 110 -5.29 -11.45 -19.01
CA LYS A 110 -3.94 -12.05 -18.98
C LYS A 110 -3.08 -11.68 -20.19
N HIS A 111 -3.71 -11.45 -21.34
CA HIS A 111 -3.05 -11.10 -22.60
C HIS A 111 -2.86 -9.59 -22.79
N GLU A 112 -3.28 -8.77 -21.81
CA GLU A 112 -3.21 -7.31 -21.93
C GLU A 112 -1.77 -6.82 -21.93
N THR A 113 -1.45 -5.97 -22.89
CA THR A 113 -0.10 -5.40 -23.03
C THR A 113 0.27 -4.58 -21.79
N GLY A 114 1.45 -4.87 -21.23
CA GLY A 114 1.94 -4.20 -20.01
C GLY A 114 1.47 -4.81 -18.69
N ARG A 115 0.59 -5.81 -18.70
CA ARG A 115 0.19 -6.54 -17.49
C ARG A 115 1.38 -7.16 -16.76
N ASP A 116 2.38 -7.62 -17.49
CA ASP A 116 3.60 -8.19 -16.91
C ASP A 116 4.41 -7.16 -16.12
N SER A 117 4.31 -5.88 -16.45
CA SER A 117 4.91 -4.81 -15.65
C SER A 117 4.26 -4.71 -14.27
N LEU A 118 2.95 -4.89 -14.16
CA LEU A 118 2.25 -4.93 -12.87
C LEU A 118 2.69 -6.13 -12.03
N LEU A 119 2.82 -7.29 -12.65
CA LEU A 119 3.34 -8.50 -12.00
C LEU A 119 4.78 -8.31 -11.52
N ALA A 120 5.64 -7.66 -12.32
CA ALA A 120 7.01 -7.35 -11.94
C ALA A 120 7.07 -6.40 -10.72
N ILE A 121 6.24 -5.37 -10.69
CA ILE A 121 6.12 -4.45 -9.56
C ILE A 121 5.66 -5.21 -8.31
N LEU A 122 4.62 -6.03 -8.43
CA LEU A 122 4.10 -6.84 -7.32
C LEU A 122 5.15 -7.82 -6.78
N ASN A 123 5.90 -8.49 -7.67
CA ASN A 123 7.00 -9.36 -7.28
C ASN A 123 8.11 -8.61 -6.54
N ASN A 124 8.48 -7.41 -7.01
CA ASN A 124 9.45 -6.57 -6.28
C ASN A 124 8.94 -6.25 -4.86
N ILE A 125 7.67 -5.86 -4.73
CA ILE A 125 7.08 -5.60 -3.40
C ILE A 125 7.14 -6.86 -2.54
N ALA A 126 6.79 -8.03 -3.06
CA ALA A 126 6.83 -9.29 -2.32
C ALA A 126 8.24 -9.63 -1.82
N VAL A 127 9.27 -9.42 -2.65
CA VAL A 127 10.69 -9.58 -2.27
C VAL A 127 11.04 -8.69 -1.08
N GLN A 128 10.70 -7.40 -1.15
CA GLN A 128 11.04 -6.45 -0.09
C GLN A 128 10.22 -6.71 1.19
N VAL A 129 8.95 -7.04 1.06
CA VAL A 129 8.07 -7.40 2.19
C VAL A 129 8.62 -8.64 2.90
N LYS A 130 9.07 -9.67 2.17
CA LYS A 130 9.73 -10.84 2.76
C LYS A 130 11.01 -10.46 3.50
N LYS A 131 11.86 -9.63 2.90
CA LYS A 131 13.14 -9.19 3.48
C LYS A 131 12.98 -8.38 4.75
N LEU A 132 11.95 -7.54 4.82
CA LEU A 132 11.72 -6.58 5.90
C LEU A 132 10.71 -7.06 6.95
N GLN A 133 10.24 -8.30 6.85
CA GLN A 133 9.35 -8.88 7.85
C GLN A 133 10.07 -8.99 9.20
N ASP A 134 9.53 -8.37 10.23
CA ASP A 134 10.10 -8.45 11.57
C ASP A 134 10.11 -9.90 12.07
N PRO A 135 11.29 -10.45 12.43
CA PRO A 135 11.41 -11.86 12.81
C PRO A 135 10.66 -12.23 14.09
N LYS A 136 10.46 -11.27 15.00
CA LYS A 136 9.83 -11.47 16.30
C LYS A 136 8.32 -11.44 16.23
N THR A 137 7.78 -10.45 15.52
CA THR A 137 6.34 -10.20 15.47
C THR A 137 5.68 -10.72 14.20
N GLY A 138 6.46 -10.98 13.15
CA GLY A 138 5.94 -11.32 11.82
C GLY A 138 5.31 -10.16 11.05
N GLY A 139 5.19 -8.97 11.65
CA GLY A 139 4.63 -7.78 11.03
C GLY A 139 5.67 -6.89 10.34
N TRP A 140 5.25 -5.65 9.99
CA TRP A 140 6.10 -4.68 9.29
C TRP A 140 6.06 -3.32 9.95
N TYR A 141 7.18 -2.62 9.88
CA TYR A 141 7.37 -1.33 10.51
C TYR A 141 6.62 -0.18 9.80
N GLN A 142 6.25 0.84 10.57
CA GLN A 142 5.63 2.07 10.09
C GLN A 142 6.45 2.74 8.97
N VAL A 143 7.78 2.83 9.17
CA VAL A 143 8.73 3.38 8.20
C VAL A 143 9.63 2.25 7.71
N MET A 144 9.37 1.74 6.51
CA MET A 144 9.96 0.51 5.98
C MET A 144 11.46 0.61 5.71
N ASP A 145 11.94 1.76 5.25
CA ASP A 145 13.37 2.02 4.98
C ASP A 145 14.19 2.33 6.25
N ARG A 146 13.53 2.32 7.41
CA ARG A 146 14.11 2.55 8.73
C ARG A 146 13.69 1.46 9.73
N SER A 147 13.49 0.24 9.24
CA SER A 147 13.07 -0.90 10.07
C SER A 147 14.06 -1.16 11.20
N GLY A 148 13.55 -1.24 12.45
CA GLY A 148 14.35 -1.46 13.62
C GLY A 148 15.01 -0.22 14.22
N ASP A 149 14.93 0.95 13.61
CA ASP A 149 15.43 2.19 14.17
C ASP A 149 14.64 2.63 15.41
N GLN A 150 15.31 3.38 16.29
CA GLN A 150 14.72 3.86 17.53
C GLN A 150 13.43 4.66 17.30
N GLY A 151 12.36 4.30 18.00
CA GLY A 151 11.05 4.95 17.89
C GLY A 151 10.15 4.38 16.79
N ASN A 152 10.70 3.64 15.82
CA ASN A 152 9.88 2.96 14.82
C ASN A 152 9.13 1.78 15.45
N TYR A 153 7.95 1.50 14.98
CA TYR A 153 7.11 0.44 15.53
C TYR A 153 6.49 -0.43 14.42
N VAL A 154 6.19 -1.68 14.76
CA VAL A 154 5.44 -2.58 13.88
C VAL A 154 4.00 -2.11 13.84
N GLU A 155 3.51 -1.77 12.65
CA GLU A 155 2.25 -1.09 12.41
C GLU A 155 1.21 -2.06 11.85
N SER A 156 0.00 -2.02 12.41
CA SER A 156 -1.02 -3.03 12.09
C SER A 156 -1.63 -2.86 10.71
N SER A 157 -1.85 -1.64 10.20
CA SER A 157 -2.53 -1.49 8.92
C SER A 157 -1.69 -1.93 7.73
N CYS A 158 -0.41 -1.55 7.67
CA CYS A 158 0.48 -2.03 6.61
C CYS A 158 0.66 -3.55 6.71
N SER A 159 0.74 -4.08 7.94
CA SER A 159 0.83 -5.54 8.15
C SER A 159 -0.40 -6.27 7.59
N ALA A 160 -1.61 -5.82 7.89
CA ALA A 160 -2.84 -6.41 7.34
C ALA A 160 -2.89 -6.34 5.80
N MET A 161 -2.47 -5.20 5.23
CA MET A 161 -2.44 -4.99 3.78
C MET A 161 -1.44 -5.91 3.07
N PHE A 162 -0.25 -6.07 3.62
CA PHE A 162 0.74 -6.99 3.06
C PHE A 162 0.29 -8.45 3.18
N ILE A 163 -0.29 -8.86 4.30
CA ILE A 163 -0.82 -10.21 4.50
C ILE A 163 -1.91 -10.50 3.46
N TYR A 164 -2.89 -9.59 3.30
CA TYR A 164 -3.92 -9.72 2.28
C TYR A 164 -3.33 -9.87 0.89
N SER A 165 -2.43 -8.95 0.53
CA SER A 165 -1.85 -8.93 -0.81
C SER A 165 -1.05 -10.19 -1.12
N LEU A 166 -0.26 -10.69 -0.16
CA LEU A 166 0.50 -11.93 -0.32
C LEU A 166 -0.40 -13.15 -0.46
N PHE A 167 -1.40 -13.31 0.42
CA PHE A 167 -2.34 -14.43 0.32
C PHE A 167 -3.05 -14.45 -1.03
N LYS A 168 -3.61 -13.31 -1.43
CA LYS A 168 -4.31 -13.19 -2.70
C LYS A 168 -3.39 -13.43 -3.90
N ALA A 169 -2.19 -12.84 -3.89
CA ALA A 169 -1.23 -12.98 -4.98
C ALA A 169 -0.76 -14.44 -5.15
N VAL A 170 -0.50 -15.15 -4.05
CA VAL A 170 -0.16 -16.59 -4.09
C VAL A 170 -1.34 -17.40 -4.62
N ARG A 171 -2.54 -17.21 -4.07
CA ARG A 171 -3.73 -17.96 -4.50
C ARG A 171 -4.05 -17.76 -5.98
N LYS A 172 -3.85 -16.55 -6.49
CA LYS A 172 -4.09 -16.21 -7.91
C LYS A 172 -2.93 -16.57 -8.84
N GLY A 173 -1.80 -17.02 -8.30
CA GLY A 173 -0.60 -17.32 -9.08
C GLY A 173 0.09 -16.09 -9.67
N TYR A 174 -0.06 -14.92 -9.01
CA TYR A 174 0.62 -13.70 -9.40
C TYR A 174 2.06 -13.63 -8.92
N ILE A 175 2.37 -14.33 -7.80
CA ILE A 175 3.71 -14.49 -7.24
C ILE A 175 3.95 -15.95 -6.89
N ASP A 176 5.21 -16.30 -6.65
CA ASP A 176 5.63 -17.66 -6.31
C ASP A 176 5.04 -18.16 -4.98
N LYS A 177 4.76 -19.47 -4.91
CA LYS A 177 4.16 -20.11 -3.73
C LYS A 177 5.01 -19.99 -2.46
N SER A 178 6.33 -19.80 -2.57
CA SER A 178 7.23 -19.63 -1.41
C SER A 178 6.93 -18.38 -0.57
N TYR A 179 6.13 -17.45 -1.08
CA TYR A 179 5.65 -16.31 -0.31
C TYR A 179 4.49 -16.65 0.64
N LEU A 180 3.91 -17.85 0.54
CA LEU A 180 2.86 -18.29 1.46
C LEU A 180 3.33 -18.30 2.91
N ASP A 181 4.55 -18.78 3.17
CA ASP A 181 5.12 -18.83 4.54
C ASP A 181 5.27 -17.43 5.14
N VAL A 182 5.61 -16.44 4.32
CA VAL A 182 5.69 -15.03 4.74
C VAL A 182 4.30 -14.53 5.16
N ALA A 183 3.28 -14.82 4.36
CA ALA A 183 1.90 -14.43 4.65
C ALA A 183 1.36 -15.12 5.92
N LEU A 184 1.60 -16.43 6.07
CA LEU A 184 1.18 -17.22 7.24
C LEU A 184 1.85 -16.72 8.52
N LYS A 185 3.18 -16.48 8.47
CA LYS A 185 3.90 -15.89 9.60
C LYS A 185 3.36 -14.50 9.96
N GLY A 186 3.08 -13.68 8.94
CA GLY A 186 2.47 -12.37 9.14
C GLY A 186 1.09 -12.45 9.76
N TYR A 187 0.23 -13.35 9.28
CA TYR A 187 -1.13 -13.53 9.79
C TYR A 187 -1.13 -14.01 11.25
N LYS A 188 -0.33 -15.03 11.56
CA LYS A 188 -0.16 -15.48 12.95
C LYS A 188 0.36 -14.34 13.84
N GLY A 189 1.39 -13.64 13.40
CA GLY A 189 1.95 -12.51 14.15
C GLY A 189 0.93 -11.38 14.33
N PHE A 190 0.04 -11.16 13.37
CA PHE A 190 -1.04 -10.18 13.48
C PHE A 190 -2.00 -10.56 14.61
N LEU A 191 -2.45 -11.81 14.64
CA LEU A 191 -3.32 -12.32 15.70
C LEU A 191 -2.68 -12.17 17.08
N ASP A 192 -1.41 -12.54 17.20
CA ASP A 192 -0.70 -12.55 18.47
C ASP A 192 -0.40 -11.13 19.02
N ASN A 193 -0.15 -10.14 18.12
CA ASN A 193 0.38 -8.83 18.53
C ASN A 193 -0.61 -7.66 18.45
N PHE A 194 -1.65 -7.78 17.62
CA PHE A 194 -2.57 -6.66 17.36
C PHE A 194 -4.01 -6.92 17.78
N ILE A 195 -4.41 -8.20 17.93
CA ILE A 195 -5.75 -8.55 18.34
C ILE A 195 -5.83 -8.62 19.87
N LYS A 196 -6.82 -7.95 20.43
CA LYS A 196 -7.20 -8.08 21.84
C LYS A 196 -8.68 -8.45 21.91
N VAL A 197 -8.99 -9.46 22.72
CA VAL A 197 -10.37 -9.87 22.98
C VAL A 197 -10.66 -9.58 24.45
N ASP A 198 -11.70 -8.83 24.73
CA ASP A 198 -12.13 -8.53 26.09
C ASP A 198 -12.96 -9.67 26.70
N ARG A 199 -13.38 -9.49 27.97
CA ARG A 199 -14.19 -10.48 28.70
C ARG A 199 -15.58 -10.72 28.08
N ASN A 200 -16.07 -9.80 27.28
CA ASN A 200 -17.35 -9.88 26.59
C ASN A 200 -17.23 -10.43 25.16
N GLY A 201 -16.00 -10.82 24.75
CA GLY A 201 -15.74 -11.32 23.42
C GLY A 201 -15.58 -10.23 22.36
N LEU A 202 -15.54 -8.95 22.73
CA LEU A 202 -15.32 -7.86 21.78
C LEU A 202 -13.88 -7.79 21.33
N VAL A 203 -13.70 -7.76 20.01
CA VAL A 203 -12.38 -7.71 19.36
C VAL A 203 -11.92 -6.28 19.15
N THR A 204 -10.69 -5.99 19.56
CA THR A 204 -10.02 -4.72 19.31
C THR A 204 -8.75 -4.96 18.50
N ILE A 205 -8.60 -4.27 17.37
CA ILE A 205 -7.35 -4.22 16.61
C ILE A 205 -6.57 -2.99 17.05
N THR A 206 -5.34 -3.19 17.48
CA THR A 206 -4.49 -2.15 18.06
C THR A 206 -3.38 -1.69 17.11
N LYS A 207 -2.67 -0.62 17.48
CA LYS A 207 -1.44 -0.11 16.84
C LYS A 207 -1.58 0.29 15.35
N ALA A 208 -2.73 0.82 14.95
CA ALA A 208 -2.87 1.43 13.64
C ALA A 208 -2.43 2.91 13.68
N CYS A 209 -1.57 3.33 12.78
CA CYS A 209 -1.32 4.74 12.53
C CYS A 209 -2.63 5.43 12.09
N ALA A 210 -3.01 6.53 12.71
CA ALA A 210 -4.26 7.22 12.38
C ALA A 210 -4.25 7.72 10.94
N VAL A 211 -3.31 8.59 10.64
CA VAL A 211 -3.13 9.12 9.29
C VAL A 211 -1.72 9.67 9.15
N ALA A 212 -1.06 9.38 8.04
CA ALA A 212 0.13 10.08 7.63
C ALA A 212 -0.06 10.66 6.22
N GLY A 213 0.65 11.72 5.91
CA GLY A 213 0.57 12.43 4.65
C GLY A 213 1.77 13.35 4.48
N LEU A 214 1.75 14.17 3.43
CA LEU A 214 2.82 15.10 3.10
C LEU A 214 2.22 16.48 2.81
N GLY A 215 2.93 17.54 3.21
CA GLY A 215 2.47 18.91 2.97
C GLY A 215 1.15 19.24 3.69
N GLY A 216 0.37 20.14 3.11
CA GLY A 216 -0.93 20.58 3.62
C GLY A 216 -0.86 21.82 4.51
N LYS A 217 -2.05 22.30 4.99
CA LYS A 217 -2.15 23.52 5.81
C LYS A 217 -1.38 23.40 7.13
N VAL A 218 -1.60 22.28 7.84
CA VAL A 218 -0.69 21.84 8.91
C VAL A 218 0.38 21.03 8.21
N TYR A 219 1.57 21.64 8.11
CA TYR A 219 2.63 21.09 7.29
C TYR A 219 3.12 19.76 7.83
N ARG A 220 3.06 18.73 6.99
CA ARG A 220 3.56 17.38 7.25
C ARG A 220 4.88 17.22 6.51
N SER A 221 5.96 17.10 7.28
CA SER A 221 7.33 17.11 6.74
C SER A 221 7.68 15.82 5.98
N GLY A 222 7.04 14.71 6.33
CA GLY A 222 7.38 13.40 5.81
C GLY A 222 8.79 12.93 6.18
N ASP A 223 9.39 13.51 7.23
CA ASP A 223 10.62 13.01 7.83
C ASP A 223 10.34 11.87 8.81
N TYR A 224 11.40 11.27 9.34
CA TYR A 224 11.30 10.11 10.22
C TYR A 224 10.50 10.42 11.48
N ASP A 225 10.85 11.54 12.15
CA ASP A 225 10.21 11.94 13.40
C ASP A 225 8.70 12.21 13.20
N TYR A 226 8.32 12.79 12.07
CA TYR A 226 6.92 12.96 11.73
C TYR A 226 6.17 11.61 11.70
N TYR A 227 6.69 10.61 10.98
CA TYR A 227 6.00 9.33 10.84
C TYR A 227 5.88 8.56 12.15
N ILE A 228 6.94 8.53 12.97
CA ILE A 228 6.94 7.74 14.21
C ILE A 228 6.12 8.39 15.34
N ASN A 229 5.86 9.70 15.25
CA ASN A 229 5.06 10.45 16.23
C ASN A 229 3.59 10.64 15.82
N GLU A 230 3.18 10.09 14.69
CA GLU A 230 1.76 10.12 14.30
C GLU A 230 0.89 9.35 15.28
N THR A 231 -0.31 9.86 15.50
CA THR A 231 -1.27 9.27 16.45
C THR A 231 -1.56 7.81 16.11
N ILE A 232 -1.49 6.96 17.13
CA ILE A 232 -1.88 5.55 17.03
C ILE A 232 -3.33 5.40 17.48
N ARG A 233 -4.13 4.63 16.73
CA ARG A 233 -5.55 4.35 17.01
C ARG A 233 -5.82 2.86 17.06
N ASN A 234 -6.88 2.52 17.82
CA ASN A 234 -7.48 1.20 17.79
C ASN A 234 -8.66 1.19 16.82
N ASN A 235 -8.95 0.03 16.23
CA ASN A 235 -10.09 -0.21 15.34
C ASN A 235 -10.20 0.80 14.19
N ASP A 236 -9.06 1.30 13.69
CA ASP A 236 -9.06 2.19 12.54
C ASP A 236 -9.55 1.43 11.29
N PRO A 237 -10.51 1.96 10.52
CA PRO A 237 -11.03 1.27 9.33
C PRO A 237 -9.96 0.84 8.33
N LYS A 238 -8.83 1.57 8.28
CA LYS A 238 -7.68 1.27 7.40
C LYS A 238 -6.88 0.02 7.82
N VAL A 239 -7.15 -0.54 9.00
CA VAL A 239 -6.66 -1.85 9.40
C VAL A 239 -7.76 -2.89 9.43
N VAL A 240 -8.97 -2.51 9.88
CA VAL A 240 -10.10 -3.46 10.01
C VAL A 240 -10.47 -4.06 8.66
N GLY A 241 -10.64 -3.22 7.62
CA GLY A 241 -10.97 -3.69 6.27
C GLY A 241 -9.92 -4.66 5.69
N PRO A 242 -8.66 -4.26 5.59
CA PRO A 242 -7.60 -5.15 5.11
C PRO A 242 -7.44 -6.44 5.93
N PHE A 243 -7.64 -6.40 7.24
CA PHE A 243 -7.56 -7.61 8.07
C PHE A 243 -8.72 -8.58 7.80
N ILE A 244 -9.95 -8.08 7.62
CA ILE A 244 -11.09 -8.91 7.20
C ILE A 244 -10.80 -9.55 5.84
N MET A 245 -10.30 -8.77 4.88
CA MET A 245 -9.93 -9.27 3.55
C MET A 245 -8.82 -10.33 3.63
N ALA A 246 -7.80 -10.12 4.48
CA ALA A 246 -6.74 -11.09 4.73
C ALA A 246 -7.27 -12.40 5.32
N SER A 247 -8.20 -12.30 6.28
CA SER A 247 -8.81 -13.47 6.90
C SER A 247 -9.64 -14.28 5.90
N LEU A 248 -10.39 -13.62 5.02
CA LEU A 248 -11.14 -14.27 3.94
C LEU A 248 -10.21 -14.97 2.94
N GLU A 249 -9.06 -14.37 2.60
CA GLU A 249 -8.07 -15.02 1.74
C GLU A 249 -7.41 -16.21 2.42
N TYR A 250 -7.12 -16.12 3.73
CA TYR A 250 -6.64 -17.25 4.52
C TYR A 250 -7.61 -18.43 4.51
N GLU A 251 -8.90 -18.17 4.75
CA GLU A 251 -9.93 -19.22 4.67
C GLU A 251 -10.03 -19.88 3.29
N ARG A 252 -9.87 -19.09 2.21
CA ARG A 252 -9.88 -19.61 0.83
C ARG A 252 -8.70 -20.53 0.51
N LEU A 253 -7.57 -20.33 1.19
CA LEU A 253 -6.40 -21.18 1.03
C LEU A 253 -6.50 -22.51 1.79
N GLN A 254 -7.44 -22.63 2.75
CA GLN A 254 -7.69 -23.86 3.51
C GLN A 254 -8.69 -24.80 2.82
N LYS A 255 -9.39 -24.30 1.81
CA LYS A 255 -10.36 -25.08 0.98
C LYS A 255 -9.70 -25.63 -0.26
#